data_5264068f6c7503741dc8c78753991630
#
_entry.id   5264068f6c7503741dc8c78753991630
#
_cell.length_a   1.000
_cell.length_b   1.000
_cell.length_c   1.000
_cell.angle_alpha   90.00
_cell.angle_beta   90.00
_cell.angle_gamma   90.00
#
_symmetry.space_group_name_H-M   'P 1'
#
loop_
_entity.id
_entity.type
_entity.pdbx_description
1 polymer ?
#
loop_
_entity_poly.entity_id
_entity_poly.type
_entity_poly.pdbx_seq_one_letter_code
_entity_poly.pdbx_strand_id
1 'polypeptide(L)'
;MAALAAVRVPWWEALKGILVPTIVWKTDYLTTLVAIAGTTISPYLFFWQASEEAEDVRVKPQRAPLIRAWRQAPSAFARIRADTLAGMAFSNVIAVSIMITTAATLHATGVTNIETSAQAAEALKPIAGEFASLIFTLGIIGTGLLAIPVLAGSAACALAEGRRWPVGLARQPKEAWAFYLSLAMATLIGVGLNFTPINPIKALYRSAVINGVVAVPVMVILMLMTAERRIMGEFTVKGWLRALGWISTAAMTGVRQRDGRDLAHIIGLKRAVIFLLTDAAPSGHHQEHGEPLRPVVGGRRVC
;
A
#
# COMPACT_ATOMS: atom_id res chain seq x y z
N MET A 1 15.80 -15.19 -4.47
CA MET A 1 15.60 -16.65 -4.50
C MET A 1 16.92 -17.40 -4.82
N ALA A 2 17.58 -17.17 -5.96
CA ALA A 2 18.86 -17.78 -6.27
C ALA A 2 19.94 -17.54 -5.17
N ALA A 3 19.93 -16.37 -4.56
CA ALA A 3 20.80 -16.00 -3.46
C ALA A 3 20.69 -16.93 -2.24
N LEU A 4 19.48 -17.35 -1.89
CA LEU A 4 19.27 -18.29 -0.76
C LEU A 4 19.84 -19.68 -1.02
N ALA A 5 19.88 -20.13 -2.27
CA ALA A 5 20.43 -21.43 -2.63
C ALA A 5 21.97 -21.43 -2.62
N ALA A 6 22.62 -20.28 -2.82
CA ALA A 6 24.06 -20.15 -2.91
C ALA A 6 24.73 -19.80 -1.56
N VAL A 7 23.97 -19.24 -0.61
CA VAL A 7 24.47 -18.92 0.74
C VAL A 7 24.22 -20.09 1.69
N ARG A 8 25.21 -20.44 2.49
CA ARG A 8 25.06 -21.46 3.57
C ARG A 8 24.20 -20.84 4.69
N VAL A 9 22.88 -20.94 4.56
CA VAL A 9 21.94 -20.47 5.57
C VAL A 9 21.81 -21.51 6.68
N PRO A 10 21.98 -21.16 7.95
CA PRO A 10 21.65 -22.03 9.08
C PRO A 10 20.14 -22.13 9.22
N TRP A 11 19.50 -22.95 8.39
CA TRP A 11 18.05 -23.05 8.28
C TRP A 11 17.33 -23.33 9.61
N TRP A 12 17.97 -24.10 10.49
CA TRP A 12 17.41 -24.40 11.81
C TRP A 12 17.31 -23.15 12.68
N GLU A 13 18.36 -22.33 12.71
CA GLU A 13 18.37 -21.08 13.47
C GLU A 13 17.42 -20.05 12.87
N ALA A 14 17.36 -19.96 11.56
CA ALA A 14 16.41 -19.10 10.85
C ALA A 14 14.95 -19.48 11.17
N LEU A 15 14.61 -20.76 11.11
CA LEU A 15 13.27 -21.27 11.45
C LEU A 15 12.94 -21.03 12.92
N LYS A 16 13.89 -21.28 13.82
CA LYS A 16 13.71 -21.02 15.25
C LYS A 16 13.47 -19.54 15.54
N GLY A 17 14.21 -18.65 14.88
CA GLY A 17 14.03 -17.20 15.00
C GLY A 17 12.69 -16.68 14.46
N ILE A 18 12.16 -17.32 13.41
CA ILE A 18 10.82 -17.01 12.88
C ILE A 18 9.70 -17.50 13.81
N LEU A 19 9.85 -18.71 14.36
CA LEU A 19 8.81 -19.32 15.20
C LEU A 19 8.79 -18.77 16.64
N VAL A 20 9.97 -18.43 17.16
CA VAL A 20 10.14 -17.92 18.53
C VAL A 20 10.97 -16.63 18.48
N PRO A 21 10.36 -15.52 18.04
CA PRO A 21 11.09 -14.25 17.97
C PRO A 21 11.45 -13.74 19.38
N THR A 22 12.72 -13.38 19.56
CA THR A 22 13.18 -12.68 20.78
C THR A 22 12.87 -11.20 20.65
N ILE A 23 11.87 -10.72 21.37
CA ILE A 23 11.49 -9.30 21.36
C ILE A 23 12.38 -8.52 22.31
N VAL A 24 13.13 -7.58 21.77
CA VAL A 24 13.97 -6.67 22.54
C VAL A 24 13.23 -5.34 22.71
N TRP A 25 12.90 -4.98 23.94
CA TRP A 25 12.14 -3.76 24.26
C TRP A 25 13.03 -2.51 24.24
N LYS A 26 13.77 -2.29 23.15
CA LYS A 26 14.54 -1.05 22.90
C LYS A 26 13.84 -0.21 21.83
N THR A 27 13.91 1.12 21.95
CA THR A 27 13.25 2.04 21.01
C THR A 27 13.69 1.80 19.57
N ASP A 28 14.98 1.60 19.32
CA ASP A 28 15.51 1.35 17.97
C ASP A 28 14.98 0.06 17.36
N TYR A 29 14.84 -1.01 18.17
CA TYR A 29 14.26 -2.27 17.72
C TYR A 29 12.79 -2.11 17.36
N LEU A 30 12.01 -1.43 18.21
CA LEU A 30 10.59 -1.18 17.93
C LEU A 30 10.39 -0.29 16.71
N THR A 31 11.20 0.76 16.56
CA THR A 31 11.17 1.63 15.37
C THR A 31 11.48 0.85 14.09
N THR A 32 12.44 -0.06 14.15
CA THR A 32 12.78 -0.94 13.01
C THR A 32 11.64 -1.89 12.70
N LEU A 33 10.95 -2.46 13.69
CA LEU A 33 9.75 -3.27 13.47
C LEU A 33 8.63 -2.46 12.81
N VAL A 34 8.41 -1.21 13.26
CA VAL A 34 7.43 -0.29 12.61
C VAL A 34 7.83 -0.03 11.17
N ALA A 35 9.12 0.19 10.89
CA ALA A 35 9.61 0.40 9.53
C ALA A 35 9.38 -0.84 8.65
N ILE A 36 9.70 -2.05 9.12
CA ILE A 36 9.45 -3.31 8.41
C ILE A 36 7.96 -3.48 8.13
N ALA A 37 7.11 -3.28 9.14
CA ALA A 37 5.67 -3.37 8.97
C ALA A 37 5.14 -2.29 8.01
N GLY A 38 5.69 -1.07 8.05
CA GLY A 38 5.34 0.03 7.15
C GLY A 38 5.76 -0.19 5.69
N THR A 39 6.82 -0.96 5.44
CA THR A 39 7.18 -1.37 4.07
C THR A 39 6.27 -2.49 3.55
N THR A 40 5.78 -3.35 4.43
CA THR A 40 4.93 -4.49 4.06
C THR A 40 3.47 -4.07 3.91
N ILE A 41 2.96 -3.23 4.83
CA ILE A 41 1.59 -2.71 4.84
C ILE A 41 1.65 -1.23 4.49
N SER A 42 1.79 -0.94 3.22
CA SER A 42 1.94 0.44 2.76
C SER A 42 0.59 1.08 2.47
N PRO A 43 0.21 2.18 3.16
CA PRO A 43 -1.09 2.84 3.00
C PRO A 43 -1.41 3.26 1.57
N TYR A 44 -0.40 3.64 0.81
CA TYR A 44 -0.56 4.08 -0.58
C TYR A 44 -1.08 2.98 -1.51
N LEU A 45 -0.80 1.69 -1.21
CA LEU A 45 -1.31 0.57 -1.99
C LEU A 45 -2.84 0.42 -1.88
N PHE A 46 -3.42 0.75 -0.74
CA PHE A 46 -4.89 0.73 -0.59
C PHE A 46 -5.55 1.77 -1.49
N PHE A 47 -4.99 2.98 -1.56
CA PHE A 47 -5.50 4.03 -2.46
C PHE A 47 -5.31 3.65 -3.92
N TRP A 48 -4.14 3.14 -4.27
CA TRP A 48 -3.84 2.71 -5.63
C TRP A 48 -4.80 1.62 -6.10
N GLN A 49 -4.94 0.54 -5.34
CA GLN A 49 -5.83 -0.57 -5.70
C GLN A 49 -7.30 -0.14 -5.77
N ALA A 50 -7.75 0.72 -4.87
CA ALA A 50 -9.12 1.24 -4.90
C ALA A 50 -9.37 2.09 -6.15
N SER A 51 -8.42 2.95 -6.53
CA SER A 51 -8.50 3.78 -7.73
C SER A 51 -8.48 2.93 -9.01
N GLU A 52 -7.63 1.91 -9.10
CA GLU A 52 -7.57 0.97 -10.22
C GLU A 52 -8.89 0.22 -10.42
N GLU A 53 -9.47 -0.31 -9.35
CA GLU A 53 -10.76 -1.01 -9.43
C GLU A 53 -11.90 -0.05 -9.84
N ALA A 54 -11.89 1.19 -9.34
CA ALA A 54 -12.86 2.21 -9.74
C ALA A 54 -12.69 2.61 -11.22
N GLU A 55 -11.45 2.68 -11.70
CA GLU A 55 -11.14 2.97 -13.10
C GLU A 55 -11.56 1.81 -14.02
N ASP A 56 -11.31 0.57 -13.62
CA ASP A 56 -11.74 -0.64 -14.33
C ASP A 56 -13.26 -0.70 -14.53
N VAL A 57 -14.03 -0.31 -13.53
CA VAL A 57 -15.50 -0.22 -13.63
C VAL A 57 -15.92 0.88 -14.60
N ARG A 58 -15.16 1.96 -14.70
CA ARG A 58 -15.46 3.09 -15.60
C ARG A 58 -15.10 2.81 -17.06
N VAL A 59 -13.97 2.13 -17.29
CA VAL A 59 -13.41 1.94 -18.63
C VAL A 59 -13.93 0.68 -19.30
N LYS A 60 -14.20 -0.37 -18.54
CA LYS A 60 -14.66 -1.66 -19.09
C LYS A 60 -16.18 -1.73 -19.16
N PRO A 61 -16.80 -1.73 -20.38
CA PRO A 61 -18.26 -1.71 -20.54
C PRO A 61 -18.98 -2.88 -19.87
N GLN A 62 -18.26 -4.02 -19.71
CA GLN A 62 -18.83 -5.23 -19.10
C GLN A 62 -18.86 -5.16 -17.56
N ARG A 63 -18.19 -4.20 -16.96
CA ARG A 63 -18.11 -4.02 -15.50
C ARG A 63 -19.06 -2.94 -15.02
N ALA A 64 -19.75 -3.22 -13.95
CA ALA A 64 -20.62 -2.26 -13.27
C ALA A 64 -20.34 -2.27 -11.77
N PRO A 65 -20.64 -1.16 -11.06
CA PRO A 65 -20.52 -1.12 -9.60
C PRO A 65 -21.26 -2.29 -8.96
N LEU A 66 -20.61 -3.04 -8.08
CA LEU A 66 -21.16 -4.28 -7.49
C LEU A 66 -22.47 -4.05 -6.76
N ILE A 67 -22.71 -2.86 -6.23
CA ILE A 67 -23.99 -2.46 -5.62
C ILE A 67 -25.15 -2.58 -6.62
N ARG A 68 -24.92 -2.34 -7.91
CA ARG A 68 -25.91 -2.43 -8.98
C ARG A 68 -25.85 -3.76 -9.74
N ALA A 69 -24.71 -4.45 -9.72
CA ALA A 69 -24.44 -5.69 -10.46
C ALA A 69 -23.93 -6.80 -9.53
N TRP A 70 -24.69 -7.13 -8.50
CA TRP A 70 -24.33 -8.12 -7.48
C TRP A 70 -23.98 -9.51 -8.06
N ARG A 71 -24.54 -9.87 -9.23
CA ARG A 71 -24.21 -11.12 -9.93
C ARG A 71 -22.75 -11.20 -10.39
N GLN A 72 -22.08 -10.07 -10.55
CA GLN A 72 -20.65 -10.01 -10.89
C GLN A 72 -19.74 -10.15 -9.67
N ALA A 73 -20.28 -10.08 -8.44
CA ALA A 73 -19.49 -10.08 -7.22
C ALA A 73 -18.62 -11.35 -7.06
N PRO A 74 -19.11 -12.59 -7.29
CA PRO A 74 -18.26 -13.78 -7.13
C PRO A 74 -17.02 -13.76 -8.01
N SER A 75 -17.16 -13.40 -9.28
CA SER A 75 -16.03 -13.33 -10.23
C SER A 75 -15.09 -12.16 -9.93
N ALA A 76 -15.63 -11.01 -9.54
CA ALA A 76 -14.83 -9.85 -9.13
C ALA A 76 -14.02 -10.15 -7.88
N PHE A 77 -14.63 -10.70 -6.84
CA PHE A 77 -13.92 -11.08 -5.62
C PHE A 77 -12.92 -12.22 -5.83
N ALA A 78 -13.22 -13.20 -6.68
CA ALA A 78 -12.27 -14.26 -7.01
C ALA A 78 -11.01 -13.69 -7.68
N ARG A 79 -11.18 -12.76 -8.62
CA ARG A 79 -10.08 -12.08 -9.30
C ARG A 79 -9.25 -11.25 -8.33
N ILE A 80 -9.88 -10.33 -7.57
CA ILE A 80 -9.21 -9.47 -6.61
C ILE A 80 -8.46 -10.31 -5.57
N ARG A 81 -9.10 -11.38 -5.08
CA ARG A 81 -8.49 -12.28 -4.10
C ARG A 81 -7.28 -13.03 -4.65
N ALA A 82 -7.38 -13.56 -5.88
CA ALA A 82 -6.28 -14.27 -6.52
C ALA A 82 -5.09 -13.33 -6.75
N ASP A 83 -5.35 -12.14 -7.26
CA ASP A 83 -4.35 -11.11 -7.53
C ASP A 83 -3.65 -10.66 -6.23
N THR A 84 -4.43 -10.30 -5.22
CA THR A 84 -3.90 -9.89 -3.91
C THR A 84 -3.11 -11.01 -3.25
N LEU A 85 -3.62 -12.25 -3.22
CA LEU A 85 -2.91 -13.37 -2.59
C LEU A 85 -1.61 -13.69 -3.32
N ALA A 86 -1.63 -13.73 -4.65
CA ALA A 86 -0.42 -13.99 -5.44
C ALA A 86 0.61 -12.87 -5.25
N GLY A 87 0.20 -11.61 -5.37
CA GLY A 87 1.09 -10.46 -5.21
C GLY A 87 1.70 -10.38 -3.81
N MET A 88 0.88 -10.53 -2.77
CA MET A 88 1.34 -10.48 -1.38
C MET A 88 2.23 -11.69 -1.03
N ALA A 89 1.89 -12.89 -1.48
CA ALA A 89 2.73 -14.07 -1.25
C ALA A 89 4.11 -13.89 -1.89
N PHE A 90 4.16 -13.45 -3.15
CA PHE A 90 5.41 -13.24 -3.87
C PHE A 90 6.26 -12.15 -3.23
N SER A 91 5.66 -11.02 -2.87
CA SER A 91 6.32 -9.91 -2.18
C SER A 91 6.92 -10.34 -0.84
N ASN A 92 6.15 -11.04 -0.01
CA ASN A 92 6.63 -11.49 1.30
C ASN A 92 7.75 -12.53 1.18
N VAL A 93 7.65 -13.48 0.22
CA VAL A 93 8.73 -14.45 -0.04
C VAL A 93 10.01 -13.74 -0.44
N ILE A 94 9.94 -12.72 -1.30
CA ILE A 94 11.11 -11.93 -1.68
C ILE A 94 11.67 -11.17 -0.47
N ALA A 95 10.84 -10.53 0.33
CA ALA A 95 11.26 -9.78 1.52
C ALA A 95 11.98 -10.68 2.53
N VAL A 96 11.40 -11.84 2.84
CA VAL A 96 12.04 -12.85 3.72
C VAL A 96 13.35 -13.33 3.13
N SER A 97 13.40 -13.58 1.81
CA SER A 97 14.64 -13.99 1.12
C SER A 97 15.75 -12.95 1.26
N ILE A 98 15.43 -11.67 1.13
CA ILE A 98 16.38 -10.57 1.30
C ILE A 98 16.86 -10.52 2.75
N MET A 99 15.96 -10.60 3.73
CA MET A 99 16.32 -10.56 5.15
C MET A 99 17.25 -11.72 5.52
N ILE A 100 16.93 -12.95 5.12
CA ILE A 100 17.77 -14.13 5.40
C ILE A 100 19.13 -14.00 4.72
N THR A 101 19.17 -13.59 3.45
CA THR A 101 20.44 -13.41 2.73
C THR A 101 21.32 -12.36 3.40
N THR A 102 20.75 -11.22 3.77
CA THR A 102 21.48 -10.13 4.44
C THR A 102 21.98 -10.56 5.82
N ALA A 103 21.16 -11.30 6.57
CA ALA A 103 21.56 -11.85 7.86
C ALA A 103 22.71 -12.85 7.73
N ALA A 104 22.66 -13.73 6.75
CA ALA A 104 23.67 -14.77 6.54
C ALA A 104 24.99 -14.26 5.90
N THR A 105 24.96 -13.08 5.29
CA THR A 105 26.15 -12.47 4.64
C THR A 105 26.70 -11.29 5.45
N LEU A 106 26.00 -10.15 5.46
CA LEU A 106 26.49 -8.91 6.07
C LEU A 106 26.54 -8.99 7.59
N HIS A 107 25.47 -9.45 8.23
CA HIS A 107 25.44 -9.54 9.69
C HIS A 107 26.45 -10.58 10.23
N ALA A 108 26.63 -11.70 9.54
CA ALA A 108 27.61 -12.71 9.90
C ALA A 108 29.06 -12.21 9.79
N THR A 109 29.32 -11.21 8.93
CA THR A 109 30.64 -10.55 8.81
C THR A 109 30.78 -9.32 9.72
N GLY A 110 29.80 -9.05 10.59
CA GLY A 110 29.83 -7.93 11.56
C GLY A 110 29.38 -6.60 10.99
N VAL A 111 28.90 -6.54 9.76
CA VAL A 111 28.33 -5.33 9.16
C VAL A 111 26.90 -5.17 9.62
N THR A 112 26.67 -4.29 10.60
CA THR A 112 25.35 -4.04 11.20
C THR A 112 24.72 -2.73 10.76
N ASN A 113 25.48 -1.82 10.17
CA ASN A 113 25.00 -0.52 9.70
C ASN A 113 25.32 -0.35 8.20
N ILE A 114 24.27 -0.29 7.39
CA ILE A 114 24.37 -0.10 5.95
C ILE A 114 24.01 1.35 5.64
N GLU A 115 24.97 2.11 5.18
CA GLU A 115 24.80 3.55 4.88
C GLU A 115 24.75 3.82 3.36
N THR A 116 25.23 2.88 2.54
CA THR A 116 25.31 3.07 1.09
C THR A 116 24.74 1.86 0.32
N SER A 117 24.26 2.12 -0.89
CA SER A 117 23.81 1.05 -1.80
C SER A 117 24.95 0.12 -2.20
N ALA A 118 26.20 0.59 -2.22
CA ALA A 118 27.38 -0.24 -2.48
C ALA A 118 27.59 -1.28 -1.37
N GLN A 119 27.45 -0.88 -0.09
CA GLN A 119 27.51 -1.81 1.03
C GLN A 119 26.37 -2.85 0.96
N ALA A 120 25.16 -2.44 0.56
CA ALA A 120 24.04 -3.37 0.37
C ALA A 120 24.33 -4.37 -0.76
N ALA A 121 25.01 -3.95 -1.83
CA ALA A 121 25.42 -4.83 -2.93
C ALA A 121 26.44 -5.92 -2.47
N GLU A 122 27.19 -5.65 -1.42
CA GLU A 122 28.15 -6.62 -0.86
C GLU A 122 27.48 -7.90 -0.35
N ALA A 123 26.18 -7.84 0.04
CA ALA A 123 25.41 -9.03 0.38
C ALA A 123 25.31 -10.04 -0.77
N LEU A 124 25.49 -9.60 -2.01
CA LEU A 124 25.48 -10.47 -3.20
C LEU A 124 26.86 -10.99 -3.60
N LYS A 125 27.95 -10.48 -3.03
CA LYS A 125 29.33 -10.93 -3.37
C LYS A 125 29.55 -12.43 -3.26
N PRO A 126 29.04 -13.12 -2.21
CA PRO A 126 29.25 -14.58 -2.09
C PRO A 126 28.63 -15.39 -3.24
N ILE A 127 27.69 -14.78 -3.99
CA ILE A 127 26.93 -15.44 -5.06
C ILE A 127 27.37 -14.97 -6.44
N ALA A 128 27.52 -13.66 -6.60
CA ALA A 128 27.75 -13.00 -7.88
C ALA A 128 29.18 -12.51 -8.08
N GLY A 129 30.06 -12.68 -7.08
CA GLY A 129 31.44 -12.26 -7.14
C GLY A 129 31.57 -10.78 -7.51
N GLU A 130 32.37 -10.48 -8.53
CA GLU A 130 32.60 -9.12 -9.03
C GLU A 130 31.35 -8.50 -9.70
N PHE A 131 30.41 -9.31 -10.17
CA PHE A 131 29.16 -8.86 -10.79
C PHE A 131 28.08 -8.45 -9.77
N ALA A 132 28.33 -8.58 -8.48
CA ALA A 132 27.36 -8.25 -7.43
C ALA A 132 26.83 -6.82 -7.54
N SER A 133 27.73 -5.86 -7.76
CA SER A 133 27.36 -4.45 -7.90
C SER A 133 26.51 -4.19 -9.15
N LEU A 134 26.85 -4.83 -10.28
CA LEU A 134 26.09 -4.69 -11.53
C LEU A 134 24.67 -5.26 -11.40
N ILE A 135 24.55 -6.48 -10.85
CA ILE A 135 23.25 -7.14 -10.64
C ILE A 135 22.38 -6.33 -9.68
N PHE A 136 22.97 -5.83 -8.60
CA PHE A 136 22.28 -4.99 -7.62
C PHE A 136 21.78 -3.66 -8.27
N THR A 137 22.64 -3.02 -9.06
CA THR A 137 22.30 -1.78 -9.77
C THR A 137 21.16 -1.99 -10.76
N LEU A 138 21.22 -3.05 -11.57
CA LEU A 138 20.14 -3.41 -12.50
C LEU A 138 18.83 -3.72 -11.74
N GLY A 139 18.93 -4.39 -10.58
CA GLY A 139 17.79 -4.63 -9.71
C GLY A 139 17.16 -3.35 -9.18
N ILE A 140 17.95 -2.38 -8.73
CA ILE A 140 17.46 -1.07 -8.28
C ILE A 140 16.81 -0.29 -9.43
N ILE A 141 17.43 -0.25 -10.61
CA ILE A 141 16.87 0.42 -11.78
C ILE A 141 15.52 -0.22 -12.15
N GLY A 142 15.47 -1.54 -12.26
CA GLY A 142 14.22 -2.25 -12.59
C GLY A 142 13.11 -2.02 -11.56
N THR A 143 13.46 -2.09 -10.28
CA THR A 143 12.51 -1.81 -9.19
C THR A 143 12.04 -0.35 -9.24
N GLY A 144 12.95 0.60 -9.49
CA GLY A 144 12.62 2.02 -9.60
C GLY A 144 11.65 2.29 -10.74
N LEU A 145 11.87 1.70 -11.91
CA LEU A 145 10.99 1.85 -13.07
C LEU A 145 9.56 1.36 -12.81
N LEU A 146 9.40 0.33 -11.96
CA LEU A 146 8.08 -0.19 -11.57
C LEU A 146 7.48 0.58 -10.39
N ALA A 147 8.28 0.90 -9.37
CA ALA A 147 7.78 1.47 -8.12
C ALA A 147 7.47 2.98 -8.23
N ILE A 148 8.27 3.75 -8.99
CA ILE A 148 8.09 5.21 -9.08
C ILE A 148 6.72 5.59 -9.65
N PRO A 149 6.23 5.00 -10.76
CA PRO A 149 4.89 5.32 -11.27
C PRO A 149 3.78 4.97 -10.28
N VAL A 150 3.90 3.83 -9.58
CA VAL A 150 2.90 3.41 -8.59
C VAL A 150 2.87 4.35 -7.39
N LEU A 151 4.04 4.72 -6.86
CA LEU A 151 4.14 5.62 -5.70
C LEU A 151 3.67 7.04 -6.04
N ALA A 152 4.17 7.59 -7.15
CA ALA A 152 3.78 8.93 -7.60
C ALA A 152 2.31 8.97 -8.03
N GLY A 153 1.82 7.93 -8.71
CA GLY A 153 0.42 7.78 -9.09
C GLY A 153 -0.50 7.68 -7.89
N SER A 154 -0.14 6.89 -6.88
CA SER A 154 -0.90 6.76 -5.63
C SER A 154 -1.01 8.10 -4.89
N ALA A 155 0.09 8.86 -4.79
CA ALA A 155 0.09 10.19 -4.20
C ALA A 155 -0.82 11.16 -5.01
N ALA A 156 -0.73 11.10 -6.33
CA ALA A 156 -1.57 11.92 -7.22
C ALA A 156 -3.06 11.54 -7.11
N CYS A 157 -3.40 10.24 -7.02
CA CYS A 157 -4.76 9.77 -6.77
C CYS A 157 -5.29 10.31 -5.44
N ALA A 158 -4.55 10.14 -4.35
CA ALA A 158 -4.97 10.58 -3.03
C ALA A 158 -5.21 12.10 -2.98
N LEU A 159 -4.33 12.90 -3.61
CA LEU A 159 -4.47 14.34 -3.68
C LEU A 159 -5.68 14.76 -4.54
N ALA A 160 -5.83 14.14 -5.71
CA ALA A 160 -6.89 14.48 -6.65
C ALA A 160 -8.27 14.06 -6.11
N GLU A 161 -8.41 12.89 -5.50
CA GLU A 161 -9.64 12.44 -4.84
C GLU A 161 -10.01 13.34 -3.67
N GLY A 162 -9.03 13.72 -2.83
CA GLY A 162 -9.24 14.65 -1.72
C GLY A 162 -9.70 16.04 -2.17
N ARG A 163 -9.32 16.45 -3.39
CA ARG A 163 -9.72 17.71 -4.02
C ARG A 163 -10.92 17.56 -4.98
N ARG A 164 -11.46 16.35 -5.15
CA ARG A 164 -12.53 16.03 -6.13
C ARG A 164 -12.16 16.37 -7.58
N TRP A 165 -10.88 16.25 -7.92
CA TRP A 165 -10.41 16.43 -9.29
C TRP A 165 -10.62 15.12 -10.10
N PRO A 166 -10.68 15.22 -11.44
CA PRO A 166 -10.70 14.03 -12.29
C PRO A 166 -9.45 13.17 -12.06
N VAL A 167 -9.65 11.89 -11.77
CA VAL A 167 -8.61 10.91 -11.46
C VAL A 167 -8.65 9.79 -12.47
N GLY A 168 -7.48 9.22 -12.78
CA GLY A 168 -7.32 7.99 -13.52
C GLY A 168 -6.27 8.09 -14.61
N LEU A 169 -5.50 7.01 -14.77
CA LEU A 169 -4.46 6.88 -15.80
C LEU A 169 -5.04 6.68 -17.20
N ALA A 170 -6.27 6.15 -17.32
CA ALA A 170 -6.95 6.00 -18.59
C ALA A 170 -7.51 7.33 -19.15
N ARG A 171 -7.51 8.41 -18.36
CA ARG A 171 -7.91 9.73 -18.83
C ARG A 171 -6.77 10.41 -19.59
N GLN A 172 -7.14 11.21 -20.58
CA GLN A 172 -6.13 12.02 -21.28
C GLN A 172 -5.59 13.12 -20.35
N PRO A 173 -4.30 13.53 -20.49
CA PRO A 173 -3.72 14.60 -19.67
C PRO A 173 -4.48 15.92 -19.71
N LYS A 174 -5.18 16.20 -20.82
CA LYS A 174 -6.02 17.40 -20.96
C LYS A 174 -7.27 17.35 -20.07
N GLU A 175 -7.79 16.16 -19.77
CA GLU A 175 -8.99 15.97 -18.95
C GLU A 175 -8.67 15.90 -17.45
N ALA A 176 -7.46 15.47 -17.10
CA ALA A 176 -7.01 15.28 -15.73
C ALA A 176 -5.66 15.95 -15.47
N TRP A 177 -5.49 17.19 -15.98
CA TRP A 177 -4.20 17.88 -15.93
C TRP A 177 -3.65 18.03 -14.50
N ALA A 178 -4.53 18.28 -13.53
CA ALA A 178 -4.13 18.43 -12.14
C ALA A 178 -3.59 17.11 -11.54
N PHE A 179 -4.15 15.97 -11.94
CA PHE A 179 -3.64 14.65 -11.58
C PHE A 179 -2.25 14.40 -12.17
N TYR A 180 -2.07 14.65 -13.47
CA TYR A 180 -0.77 14.48 -14.13
C TYR A 180 0.28 15.47 -13.65
N LEU A 181 -0.13 16.70 -13.33
CA LEU A 181 0.77 17.68 -12.72
C LEU A 181 1.22 17.21 -11.32
N SER A 182 0.31 16.68 -10.50
CA SER A 182 0.63 16.16 -9.18
C SER A 182 1.60 14.99 -9.28
N LEU A 183 1.40 14.09 -10.24
CA LEU A 183 2.29 12.97 -10.53
C LEU A 183 3.69 13.45 -10.94
N ALA A 184 3.76 14.40 -11.87
CA ALA A 184 5.02 14.99 -12.32
C ALA A 184 5.75 15.71 -11.18
N MET A 185 5.03 16.49 -10.37
CA MET A 185 5.61 17.19 -9.22
C MET A 185 6.15 16.22 -8.17
N ALA A 186 5.41 15.15 -7.84
CA ALA A 186 5.87 14.14 -6.90
C ALA A 186 7.18 13.46 -7.40
N THR A 187 7.26 13.16 -8.70
CA THR A 187 8.45 12.58 -9.32
C THR A 187 9.62 13.58 -9.31
N LEU A 188 9.39 14.84 -9.67
CA LEU A 188 10.42 15.88 -9.68
C LEU A 188 10.96 16.17 -8.27
N ILE A 189 10.09 16.21 -7.26
CA ILE A 189 10.53 16.34 -5.86
C ILE A 189 11.41 15.15 -5.47
N GLY A 190 11.02 13.94 -5.84
CA GLY A 190 11.81 12.73 -5.60
C GLY A 190 13.20 12.81 -6.27
N VAL A 191 13.26 13.25 -7.51
CA VAL A 191 14.54 13.49 -8.21
C VAL A 191 15.34 14.60 -7.54
N GLY A 192 14.68 15.70 -7.14
CA GLY A 192 15.32 16.82 -6.45
C GLY A 192 15.98 16.43 -5.12
N LEU A 193 15.44 15.45 -4.40
CA LEU A 193 16.05 14.95 -3.16
C LEU A 193 17.45 14.36 -3.37
N ASN A 194 17.78 13.87 -4.56
CA ASN A 194 19.12 13.36 -4.86
C ASN A 194 20.19 14.46 -4.90
N PHE A 195 19.81 15.72 -5.09
CA PHE A 195 20.72 16.88 -5.07
C PHE A 195 20.86 17.51 -3.68
N THR A 196 20.21 16.92 -2.68
CA THR A 196 20.30 17.35 -1.29
C THR A 196 21.34 16.50 -0.53
N PRO A 197 21.91 16.99 0.59
CA PRO A 197 22.83 16.20 1.41
C PRO A 197 22.16 15.08 2.21
N ILE A 198 20.91 14.75 1.89
CA ILE A 198 20.13 13.71 2.57
C ILE A 198 20.60 12.33 2.07
N ASN A 199 21.02 11.48 3.01
CA ASN A 199 21.37 10.10 2.68
C ASN A 199 20.11 9.32 2.24
N PRO A 200 20.08 8.76 1.00
CA PRO A 200 18.89 8.08 0.47
C PRO A 200 18.42 6.90 1.33
N ILE A 201 19.33 6.12 1.91
CA ILE A 201 18.98 4.96 2.76
C ILE A 201 18.31 5.43 4.05
N LYS A 202 18.83 6.50 4.67
CA LYS A 202 18.19 7.10 5.86
C LYS A 202 16.82 7.70 5.52
N ALA A 203 16.67 8.29 4.32
CA ALA A 203 15.39 8.81 3.84
C ALA A 203 14.37 7.69 3.63
N LEU A 204 14.76 6.58 2.99
CA LEU A 204 13.92 5.39 2.82
C LEU A 204 13.49 4.78 4.16
N TYR A 205 14.43 4.65 5.12
CA TYR A 205 14.11 4.15 6.45
C TYR A 205 13.09 5.04 7.17
N ARG A 206 13.29 6.37 7.17
CA ARG A 206 12.34 7.32 7.77
C ARG A 206 10.97 7.27 7.09
N SER A 207 10.93 7.18 5.76
CA SER A 207 9.70 7.01 4.99
C SER A 207 8.97 5.72 5.38
N ALA A 208 9.69 4.61 5.57
CA ALA A 208 9.12 3.34 6.01
C ALA A 208 8.51 3.45 7.42
N VAL A 209 9.17 4.15 8.35
CA VAL A 209 8.62 4.42 9.69
C VAL A 209 7.34 5.25 9.59
N ILE A 210 7.34 6.34 8.80
CA ILE A 210 6.16 7.18 8.59
C ILE A 210 5.01 6.36 8.01
N ASN A 211 5.27 5.51 7.00
CA ASN A 211 4.28 4.61 6.44
C ASN A 211 3.68 3.68 7.49
N GLY A 212 4.51 3.08 8.35
CA GLY A 212 4.04 2.22 9.45
C GLY A 212 3.14 2.96 10.43
N VAL A 213 3.47 4.21 10.76
CA VAL A 213 2.66 5.07 11.62
C VAL A 213 1.32 5.42 10.97
N VAL A 214 1.33 5.80 9.70
CA VAL A 214 0.12 6.19 8.94
C VAL A 214 -0.76 4.97 8.62
N ALA A 215 -0.17 3.78 8.49
CA ALA A 215 -0.92 2.54 8.22
C ALA A 215 -1.98 2.26 9.31
N VAL A 216 -1.68 2.54 10.58
CA VAL A 216 -2.60 2.24 11.70
C VAL A 216 -3.94 2.98 11.57
N PRO A 217 -4.00 4.33 11.47
CA PRO A 217 -5.27 5.02 11.30
C PRO A 217 -6.00 4.63 10.00
N VAL A 218 -5.27 4.40 8.91
CA VAL A 218 -5.87 3.97 7.64
C VAL A 218 -6.52 2.59 7.80
N MET A 219 -5.85 1.63 8.44
CA MET A 219 -6.42 0.30 8.71
C MET A 219 -7.67 0.39 9.60
N VAL A 220 -7.66 1.24 10.63
CA VAL A 220 -8.84 1.46 11.49
C VAL A 220 -10.00 1.98 10.66
N ILE A 221 -9.78 3.00 9.82
CA ILE A 221 -10.81 3.56 8.94
C ILE A 221 -11.35 2.50 7.99
N LEU A 222 -10.47 1.72 7.34
CA LEU A 222 -10.88 0.63 6.45
C LEU A 222 -11.73 -0.41 7.18
N MET A 223 -11.34 -0.81 8.40
CA MET A 223 -12.13 -1.76 9.20
C MET A 223 -13.50 -1.22 9.59
N LEU A 224 -13.61 0.08 9.86
CA LEU A 224 -14.89 0.73 10.13
C LEU A 224 -15.76 0.80 8.87
N MET A 225 -15.18 1.21 7.74
CA MET A 225 -15.88 1.30 6.45
C MET A 225 -16.40 -0.06 5.99
N THR A 226 -15.59 -1.12 6.11
CA THR A 226 -15.97 -2.48 5.70
C THR A 226 -17.05 -3.09 6.60
N ALA A 227 -17.26 -2.57 7.80
CA ALA A 227 -18.32 -2.98 8.70
C ALA A 227 -19.64 -2.20 8.48
N GLU A 228 -19.59 -1.06 7.78
CA GLU A 228 -20.73 -0.16 7.63
C GLU A 228 -21.62 -0.56 6.45
N ARG A 229 -22.88 -0.91 6.72
CA ARG A 229 -23.85 -1.34 5.71
C ARG A 229 -24.19 -0.26 4.69
N ARG A 230 -24.16 1.01 5.10
CA ARG A 230 -24.45 2.14 4.19
C ARG A 230 -23.43 2.26 3.07
N ILE A 231 -22.18 1.84 3.32
CA ILE A 231 -21.07 1.88 2.36
C ILE A 231 -20.99 0.59 1.57
N MET A 232 -20.99 -0.56 2.28
CA MET A 232 -20.74 -1.87 1.70
C MET A 232 -22.00 -2.61 1.23
N GLY A 233 -23.19 -2.11 1.55
CA GLY A 233 -24.43 -2.81 1.22
C GLY A 233 -24.48 -4.19 1.87
N GLU A 234 -24.65 -5.22 1.03
CA GLU A 234 -24.64 -6.62 1.46
C GLU A 234 -23.23 -7.20 1.64
N PHE A 235 -22.20 -6.53 1.13
CA PHE A 235 -20.81 -7.00 1.13
C PHE A 235 -20.04 -6.64 2.40
N THR A 236 -20.71 -6.43 3.52
CA THR A 236 -20.05 -6.17 4.81
C THR A 236 -19.17 -7.34 5.24
N VAL A 237 -17.94 -7.04 5.67
CA VAL A 237 -17.02 -8.06 6.18
C VAL A 237 -17.51 -8.60 7.52
N LYS A 238 -17.71 -9.93 7.59
CA LYS A 238 -18.26 -10.62 8.75
C LYS A 238 -17.34 -11.78 9.19
N GLY A 239 -17.62 -12.29 10.40
CA GLY A 239 -16.97 -13.49 10.90
C GLY A 239 -15.46 -13.33 11.10
N TRP A 240 -14.73 -14.39 10.76
CA TRP A 240 -13.31 -14.51 11.03
C TRP A 240 -12.44 -13.50 10.26
N LEU A 241 -12.84 -13.08 9.06
CA LEU A 241 -12.12 -12.04 8.31
C LEU A 241 -12.13 -10.69 9.04
N ARG A 242 -13.26 -10.34 9.67
CA ARG A 242 -13.36 -9.16 10.53
C ARG A 242 -12.46 -9.27 11.76
N ALA A 243 -12.43 -10.45 12.38
CA ALA A 243 -11.54 -10.70 13.52
C ALA A 243 -10.07 -10.58 13.12
N LEU A 244 -9.65 -11.20 12.01
CA LEU A 244 -8.29 -11.08 11.50
C LEU A 244 -7.90 -9.63 11.18
N GLY A 245 -8.79 -8.87 10.53
CA GLY A 245 -8.54 -7.47 10.23
C GLY A 245 -8.29 -6.65 11.50
N TRP A 246 -9.08 -6.86 12.55
CA TRP A 246 -8.86 -6.19 13.84
C TRP A 246 -7.62 -6.69 14.56
N ILE A 247 -7.29 -7.99 14.51
CA ILE A 247 -6.04 -8.53 15.06
C ILE A 247 -4.83 -7.92 14.36
N SER A 248 -4.84 -7.84 13.02
CA SER A 248 -3.76 -7.20 12.27
C SER A 248 -3.61 -5.72 12.62
N THR A 249 -4.74 -4.99 12.75
CA THR A 249 -4.75 -3.58 13.17
C THR A 249 -4.22 -3.41 14.59
N ALA A 250 -4.62 -4.29 15.51
CA ALA A 250 -4.13 -4.29 16.89
C ALA A 250 -2.64 -4.63 16.97
N ALA A 251 -2.15 -5.61 16.19
CA ALA A 251 -0.74 -5.95 16.11
C ALA A 251 0.10 -4.76 15.64
N MET A 252 -0.33 -4.07 14.55
CA MET A 252 0.31 -2.85 14.08
C MET A 252 0.31 -1.73 15.13
N THR A 253 -0.79 -1.59 15.87
CA THR A 253 -0.90 -0.60 16.95
C THR A 253 -0.01 -0.98 18.12
N GLY A 254 0.09 -2.25 18.50
CA GLY A 254 0.89 -2.75 19.61
C GLY A 254 2.38 -2.54 19.44
N VAL A 255 2.88 -2.64 18.21
CA VAL A 255 4.28 -2.32 17.87
C VAL A 255 4.59 -0.83 18.12
N ARG A 256 3.59 0.05 18.01
CA ARG A 256 3.70 1.50 18.22
C ARG A 256 3.53 1.93 19.69
N GLN A 257 2.76 1.19 20.50
CA GLN A 257 2.24 1.67 21.78
C GLN A 257 3.23 1.52 22.93
N ARG A 258 4.05 2.56 23.15
CA ARG A 258 4.63 2.85 24.49
C ARG A 258 4.16 4.19 25.07
N ASP A 259 3.40 5.00 24.33
CA ASP A 259 2.82 6.25 24.84
C ASP A 259 1.29 6.17 24.83
N GLY A 260 0.71 5.94 26.02
CA GLY A 260 -0.74 5.76 26.23
C GLY A 260 -1.62 6.99 25.87
N ARG A 261 -1.06 8.03 25.27
CA ARG A 261 -1.79 9.22 24.79
C ARG A 261 -2.44 9.02 23.43
N ASP A 262 -1.99 8.04 22.64
CA ASP A 262 -2.43 7.85 21.25
C ASP A 262 -3.78 7.13 21.12
N LEU A 263 -4.20 6.34 22.12
CA LEU A 263 -5.50 5.66 22.07
C LEU A 263 -6.68 6.64 22.12
N ALA A 264 -6.54 7.71 22.90
CA ALA A 264 -7.54 8.78 22.97
C ALA A 264 -7.66 9.54 21.64
N HIS A 265 -6.53 9.76 20.92
CA HIS A 265 -6.54 10.35 19.59
C HIS A 265 -7.21 9.46 18.53
N ILE A 266 -7.00 8.14 18.58
CA ILE A 266 -7.65 7.18 17.67
C ILE A 266 -9.15 7.12 17.91
N ILE A 267 -9.60 7.19 19.17
CA ILE A 267 -11.02 7.26 19.53
C ILE A 267 -11.64 8.61 19.09
N GLY A 268 -10.89 9.70 19.21
CA GLY A 268 -11.28 11.01 18.68
C GLY A 268 -11.40 11.01 17.15
N LEU A 269 -10.46 10.37 16.45
CA LEU A 269 -10.50 10.18 15.00
C LEU A 269 -11.74 9.37 14.57
N LYS A 270 -12.13 8.35 15.35
CA LYS A 270 -13.35 7.57 15.11
C LYS A 270 -14.59 8.46 15.07
N ARG A 271 -14.73 9.39 16.04
CA ARG A 271 -15.83 10.35 16.06
C ARG A 271 -15.78 11.33 14.89
N ALA A 272 -14.61 11.87 14.58
CA ALA A 272 -14.43 12.80 13.46
C ALA A 272 -14.70 12.13 12.10
N VAL A 273 -14.25 10.90 11.88
CA VAL A 273 -14.50 10.14 10.63
C VAL A 273 -15.98 9.78 10.50
N ILE A 274 -16.64 9.34 11.57
CA ILE A 274 -18.09 9.07 11.54
C ILE A 274 -18.85 10.36 11.24
N PHE A 275 -18.47 11.48 11.84
CA PHE A 275 -19.08 12.79 11.58
C PHE A 275 -18.89 13.23 10.12
N LEU A 276 -17.67 13.13 9.58
CA LEU A 276 -17.37 13.45 8.17
C LEU A 276 -18.10 12.53 7.19
N LEU A 277 -18.26 11.24 7.51
CA LEU A 277 -19.00 10.29 6.68
C LEU A 277 -20.52 10.50 6.74
N THR A 278 -21.05 11.02 7.85
CA THR A 278 -22.46 11.38 7.97
C THR A 278 -22.80 12.69 7.27
N ASP A 279 -21.89 13.69 7.29
CA ASP A 279 -22.08 14.96 6.59
C ASP A 279 -21.80 14.87 5.07
N ALA A 280 -20.95 13.95 4.64
CA ALA A 280 -20.66 13.73 3.22
C ALA A 280 -21.77 12.92 2.48
N ALA A 281 -22.76 12.37 3.18
CA ALA A 281 -23.91 11.76 2.56
C ALA A 281 -24.80 12.88 1.99
N PRO A 282 -25.03 12.95 0.67
CA PRO A 282 -25.98 13.93 0.13
C PRO A 282 -27.33 13.67 0.78
N SER A 283 -27.86 14.68 1.48
CA SER A 283 -29.25 14.69 1.95
C SER A 283 -30.13 14.51 0.72
N GLY A 284 -30.60 13.29 0.55
CA GLY A 284 -31.57 12.95 -0.48
C GLY A 284 -32.88 13.65 -0.15
N HIS A 285 -33.04 14.87 -0.64
CA HIS A 285 -34.38 15.45 -0.82
C HIS A 285 -35.06 14.59 -1.88
N HIS A 286 -35.91 13.69 -1.43
CA HIS A 286 -37.02 13.17 -2.23
C HIS A 286 -37.89 14.36 -2.64
N GLN A 287 -37.69 14.89 -3.84
CA GLN A 287 -38.73 15.54 -4.59
C GLN A 287 -39.37 14.46 -5.47
N GLU A 288 -40.46 13.91 -4.95
CA GLU A 288 -41.49 13.29 -5.77
C GLU A 288 -42.09 14.38 -6.69
N HIS A 289 -41.64 14.42 -7.93
CA HIS A 289 -42.42 14.93 -9.02
C HIS A 289 -42.43 13.87 -10.13
N GLY A 290 -43.57 13.23 -10.22
CA GLY A 290 -43.91 12.32 -11.30
C GLY A 290 -43.90 13.07 -12.63
N GLU A 291 -42.98 12.72 -13.51
CA GLU A 291 -43.11 12.95 -14.94
C GLU A 291 -42.90 11.60 -15.67
N PRO A 292 -43.80 11.26 -16.59
CA PRO A 292 -43.72 10.00 -17.32
C PRO A 292 -42.62 10.07 -18.35
N LEU A 293 -41.78 8.99 -18.38
CA LEU A 293 -40.72 8.74 -19.35
C LEU A 293 -41.30 8.77 -20.77
N ARG A 294 -40.94 9.75 -21.55
CA ARG A 294 -41.09 9.72 -23.02
C ARG A 294 -39.93 8.91 -23.63
N PRO A 295 -40.16 8.04 -24.59
CA PRO A 295 -39.12 7.32 -25.29
C PRO A 295 -38.37 8.26 -26.24
N VAL A 296 -37.05 8.36 -26.06
CA VAL A 296 -36.17 9.03 -27.03
C VAL A 296 -35.78 8.02 -28.08
N VAL A 297 -36.42 8.15 -29.22
CA VAL A 297 -36.00 7.56 -30.50
C VAL A 297 -35.14 8.59 -31.22
N GLY A 298 -33.98 8.14 -31.72
CA GLY A 298 -33.34 8.76 -32.88
C GLY A 298 -32.11 9.62 -32.63
N GLY A 299 -30.95 9.05 -32.91
CA GLY A 299 -29.96 9.54 -33.85
C GLY A 299 -29.18 10.82 -33.51
N ARG A 300 -27.89 10.65 -33.32
CA ARG A 300 -26.79 11.20 -34.15
C ARG A 300 -25.50 11.25 -33.36
N ARG A 301 -24.49 10.71 -34.00
CA ARG A 301 -23.06 10.93 -33.72
C ARG A 301 -22.76 12.42 -33.65
N VAL A 302 -21.82 12.81 -32.79
CA VAL A 302 -20.76 13.79 -33.08
C VAL A 302 -19.71 13.72 -31.98
N CYS A 303 -18.48 13.50 -32.43
CA CYS A 303 -17.13 13.75 -31.94
C CYS A 303 -16.80 13.42 -30.48
#